data_a961517bcd3b2bec058fb63d7bcaa2ac
#
_entry.id   a961517bcd3b2bec058fb63d7bcaa2ac
#
_cell.length_a   1.000
_cell.length_b   1.000
_cell.length_c   1.000
_cell.angle_alpha   90.00
_cell.angle_beta   90.00
_cell.angle_gamma   90.00
#
_symmetry.space_group_name_H-M   'P 1'
#
loop_
_entity.id
_entity.type
_entity.pdbx_description
1 polymer ?
#
loop_
_entity_poly.entity_id
_entity_poly.type
_entity_poly.pdbx_seq_one_letter_code
_entity_poly.pdbx_strand_id
1 'polypeptide(L)'
;MVRTMKLKLLFSSLCAALVVGLPTAVQAQRLVPGQKGLEVSASMPIVKGKSLFKQDDLGLTLSLSHYLKRGKYTFVSAGYEQQALSYRSSQVPLRDYFVQMGYAHPLLSDKGKNVFFYLGTSALVGYEQLNRDKVILPDGAKLLDGSRWVYGVGLHTSVELFFTDRIIVGGKAQLRYLFNSDVHRLRPTLSLGLRYQF
;
A
#
# COMPACT_ATOMS: atom_id res chain seq x y z
N MET A 1 2.43 28.14 12.42
CA MET A 1 3.82 27.95 11.97
C MET A 1 4.66 27.07 12.91
N VAL A 2 4.50 27.08 14.22
CA VAL A 2 5.28 26.28 15.20
C VAL A 2 4.93 24.78 15.19
N ARG A 3 3.69 24.40 14.83
CA ARG A 3 3.21 23.00 14.88
C ARG A 3 3.77 22.12 13.74
N THR A 4 4.01 22.72 12.58
CA THR A 4 4.59 22.02 11.41
C THR A 4 6.10 21.80 11.53
N MET A 5 6.79 22.66 12.27
CA MET A 5 8.22 22.51 12.54
C MET A 5 8.51 21.34 13.51
N LYS A 6 7.67 21.16 14.54
CA LYS A 6 7.80 20.04 15.50
C LYS A 6 7.56 18.68 14.83
N LEU A 7 6.63 18.60 13.88
CA LEU A 7 6.37 17.35 13.15
C LEU A 7 7.52 16.95 12.21
N LYS A 8 8.15 17.93 11.56
CA LYS A 8 9.35 17.69 10.72
C LYS A 8 10.55 17.23 11.53
N LEU A 9 10.76 17.81 12.72
CA LEU A 9 11.81 17.41 13.65
C LEU A 9 11.59 16.00 14.21
N LEU A 10 10.35 15.64 14.56
CA LEU A 10 10.00 14.28 14.99
C LEU A 10 10.20 13.25 13.88
N PHE A 11 9.85 13.58 12.64
CA PHE A 11 10.06 12.69 11.50
C PHE A 11 11.56 12.52 11.18
N SER A 12 12.34 13.60 11.24
CA SER A 12 13.78 13.59 11.05
C SER A 12 14.51 12.79 12.16
N SER A 13 14.11 12.95 13.43
CA SER A 13 14.70 12.19 14.53
C SER A 13 14.32 10.71 14.51
N LEU A 14 13.11 10.37 14.06
CA LEU A 14 12.66 9.00 13.88
C LEU A 14 13.43 8.30 12.75
N CYS A 15 13.68 8.99 11.64
CA CYS A 15 14.51 8.49 10.54
C CYS A 15 15.98 8.33 10.97
N ALA A 16 16.52 9.26 11.74
CA ALA A 16 17.89 9.18 12.25
C ALA A 16 18.05 8.04 13.27
N ALA A 17 17.08 7.83 14.16
CA ALA A 17 17.09 6.72 15.13
C ALA A 17 16.98 5.35 14.44
N LEU A 18 16.25 5.25 13.33
CA LEU A 18 16.17 4.04 12.50
C LEU A 18 17.50 3.68 11.82
N VAL A 19 18.33 4.67 11.50
CA VAL A 19 19.63 4.45 10.83
C VAL A 19 20.73 4.05 11.83
N VAL A 20 20.70 4.54 13.07
CA VAL A 20 21.74 4.32 14.08
C VAL A 20 21.54 3.01 14.86
N GLY A 21 20.33 2.46 14.88
CA GLY A 21 19.97 1.25 15.64
C GLY A 21 20.13 -0.07 14.91
N LEU A 22 20.85 -0.15 13.78
CA LEU A 22 21.08 -1.40 13.07
C LEU A 22 22.06 -2.28 13.89
N PRO A 23 21.58 -3.36 14.52
CA PRO A 23 22.49 -4.30 15.19
C PRO A 23 23.38 -4.95 14.13
N THR A 24 24.68 -5.02 14.40
CA THR A 24 25.61 -5.87 13.66
C THR A 24 25.23 -7.32 13.88
N ALA A 25 24.25 -7.79 13.13
CA ALA A 25 23.66 -9.10 13.32
C ALA A 25 24.44 -10.17 12.57
N VAL A 26 24.74 -11.23 13.28
CA VAL A 26 25.04 -12.57 12.80
C VAL A 26 24.26 -12.85 11.50
N GLN A 27 24.96 -13.29 10.46
CA GLN A 27 24.38 -13.64 9.15
C GLN A 27 23.50 -14.90 9.27
N ALA A 28 22.33 -14.75 9.90
CA ALA A 28 21.27 -15.73 9.78
C ALA A 28 20.64 -15.57 8.41
N GLN A 29 20.31 -16.69 7.77
CA GLN A 29 19.67 -16.70 6.44
C GLN A 29 18.23 -16.18 6.61
N ARG A 30 18.03 -14.86 6.47
CA ARG A 30 16.77 -14.15 6.77
C ARG A 30 15.61 -14.50 5.85
N LEU A 31 15.91 -14.97 4.65
CA LEU A 31 14.90 -15.36 3.65
C LEU A 31 15.05 -16.86 3.36
N VAL A 32 14.28 -17.66 4.09
CA VAL A 32 14.21 -19.11 3.92
C VAL A 32 13.09 -19.46 2.94
N PRO A 33 13.35 -20.25 1.88
CA PRO A 33 12.28 -20.75 1.03
C PRO A 33 11.24 -21.54 1.84
N GLY A 34 9.96 -21.27 1.58
CA GLY A 34 8.85 -21.87 2.32
C GLY A 34 8.35 -21.03 3.51
N GLN A 35 9.13 -20.04 3.96
CA GLN A 35 8.74 -19.12 5.01
C GLN A 35 7.50 -18.32 4.60
N LYS A 36 6.62 -18.07 5.56
CA LYS A 36 5.40 -17.27 5.36
C LYS A 36 5.52 -15.96 6.12
N GLY A 37 4.81 -14.94 5.66
CA GLY A 37 4.76 -13.65 6.34
C GLY A 37 3.34 -13.08 6.31
N LEU A 38 2.91 -12.53 7.43
CA LEU A 38 1.67 -11.78 7.56
C LEU A 38 2.01 -10.29 7.67
N GLU A 39 1.47 -9.48 6.76
CA GLU A 39 1.71 -8.04 6.69
C GLU A 39 0.41 -7.27 6.88
N VAL A 40 0.48 -6.25 7.72
CA VAL A 40 -0.55 -5.21 7.82
C VAL A 40 0.06 -3.92 7.28
N SER A 41 -0.62 -3.27 6.34
CA SER A 41 -0.14 -2.02 5.75
C SER A 41 -1.24 -0.97 5.67
N ALA A 42 -0.85 0.27 5.96
CA ALA A 42 -1.67 1.45 5.71
C ALA A 42 -1.27 2.05 4.37
N SER A 43 -2.25 2.45 3.57
CA SER A 43 -2.04 3.01 2.23
C SER A 43 -2.69 4.38 2.09
N MET A 44 -2.10 5.18 1.22
CA MET A 44 -2.58 6.50 0.84
C MET A 44 -2.62 6.58 -0.69
N PRO A 45 -3.80 6.74 -1.28
CA PRO A 45 -3.92 6.95 -2.71
C PRO A 45 -3.35 8.33 -3.09
N ILE A 46 -2.61 8.38 -4.19
CA ILE A 46 -2.06 9.62 -4.72
C ILE A 46 -3.04 10.18 -5.74
N VAL A 47 -3.70 11.27 -5.41
CA VAL A 47 -4.64 11.94 -6.30
C VAL A 47 -4.03 13.25 -6.79
N LYS A 48 -4.03 13.45 -8.12
CA LYS A 48 -3.50 14.67 -8.74
C LYS A 48 -4.21 15.91 -8.17
N GLY A 49 -3.44 16.89 -7.69
CA GLY A 49 -3.98 18.14 -7.14
C GLY A 49 -4.39 18.10 -5.67
N LYS A 50 -4.20 16.98 -4.97
CA LYS A 50 -4.44 16.88 -3.53
C LYS A 50 -3.12 16.70 -2.76
N SER A 51 -3.11 17.18 -1.51
CA SER A 51 -2.01 16.90 -0.57
C SER A 51 -2.01 15.41 -0.18
N LEU A 52 -0.81 14.81 -0.07
CA LEU A 52 -0.60 13.38 0.26
C LEU A 52 -1.15 12.96 1.64
N PHE A 53 -1.46 13.90 2.53
CA PHE A 53 -1.88 13.63 3.91
C PHE A 53 -3.26 14.22 4.20
N LYS A 54 -4.25 13.93 3.35
CA LYS A 54 -5.62 14.31 3.65
C LYS A 54 -6.28 13.20 4.47
N GLN A 55 -6.94 13.58 5.55
CA GLN A 55 -7.50 12.66 6.56
C GLN A 55 -8.61 11.74 6.00
N ASP A 56 -9.15 12.08 4.83
CA ASP A 56 -10.25 11.35 4.19
C ASP A 56 -9.81 10.29 3.18
N ASP A 57 -8.50 10.23 2.86
CA ASP A 57 -7.93 9.30 1.87
C ASP A 57 -7.01 8.30 2.59
N LEU A 58 -7.55 7.18 3.03
CA LEU A 58 -6.83 6.15 3.77
C LEU A 58 -7.23 4.75 3.29
N GLY A 59 -6.27 3.84 3.28
CA GLY A 59 -6.51 2.41 3.05
C GLY A 59 -5.82 1.53 4.08
N LEU A 60 -6.35 0.33 4.23
CA LEU A 60 -5.80 -0.73 5.06
C LEU A 60 -5.73 -2.01 4.24
N THR A 61 -4.60 -2.70 4.29
CA THR A 61 -4.40 -3.95 3.55
C THR A 61 -3.78 -4.99 4.47
N LEU A 62 -4.33 -6.20 4.44
CA LEU A 62 -3.79 -7.40 5.06
C LEU A 62 -3.23 -8.30 3.95
N SER A 63 -1.98 -8.74 4.08
CA SER A 63 -1.31 -9.56 3.07
C SER A 63 -0.66 -10.79 3.69
N LEU A 64 -0.81 -11.92 3.03
CA LEU A 64 -0.08 -13.15 3.32
C LEU A 64 0.94 -13.40 2.21
N SER A 65 2.21 -13.51 2.58
CA SER A 65 3.32 -13.77 1.66
C SER A 65 3.89 -15.17 1.87
N HIS A 66 4.38 -15.77 0.78
CA HIS A 66 5.08 -17.05 0.76
C HIS A 66 6.40 -16.90 0.01
N TYR A 67 7.52 -17.09 0.73
CA TYR A 67 8.85 -16.91 0.20
C TYR A 67 9.31 -18.11 -0.63
N LEU A 68 9.86 -17.80 -1.78
CA LEU A 68 10.44 -18.75 -2.74
C LEU A 68 11.98 -18.69 -2.68
N LYS A 69 12.63 -19.50 -3.49
CA LYS A 69 14.10 -19.47 -3.62
C LYS A 69 14.58 -18.09 -4.07
N ARG A 70 15.78 -17.71 -3.61
CA ARG A 70 16.45 -16.44 -3.95
C ARG A 70 15.71 -15.19 -3.49
N GLY A 71 14.95 -15.26 -2.38
CA GLY A 71 14.26 -14.10 -1.80
C GLY A 71 13.02 -13.61 -2.55
N LYS A 72 12.59 -14.28 -3.60
CA LYS A 72 11.33 -14.02 -4.30
C LYS A 72 10.16 -14.41 -3.41
N TYR A 73 9.00 -13.77 -3.58
CA TYR A 73 7.80 -14.21 -2.88
C TYR A 73 6.53 -14.01 -3.72
N THR A 74 5.55 -14.85 -3.46
CA THR A 74 4.17 -14.66 -3.87
C THR A 74 3.36 -14.11 -2.70
N PHE A 75 2.30 -13.39 -3.00
CA PHE A 75 1.42 -12.86 -1.96
C PHE A 75 -0.04 -12.87 -2.39
N VAL A 76 -0.91 -12.95 -1.38
CA VAL A 76 -2.34 -12.71 -1.50
C VAL A 76 -2.70 -11.65 -0.48
N SER A 77 -3.48 -10.65 -0.88
CA SER A 77 -3.87 -9.54 -0.02
C SER A 77 -5.35 -9.25 -0.14
N ALA A 78 -5.95 -8.84 0.97
CA ALA A 78 -7.27 -8.23 1.00
C ALA A 78 -7.14 -6.80 1.52
N GLY A 79 -7.80 -5.85 0.88
CA GLY A 79 -7.65 -4.46 1.22
C GLY A 79 -8.94 -3.67 1.10
N TYR A 80 -8.96 -2.58 1.84
CA TYR A 80 -9.97 -1.54 1.82
C TYR A 80 -9.27 -0.20 1.59
N GLU A 81 -9.78 0.61 0.67
CA GLU A 81 -9.33 1.97 0.46
C GLU A 81 -10.52 2.91 0.37
N GLN A 82 -10.39 4.09 0.94
CA GLN A 82 -11.36 5.15 0.84
C GLN A 82 -10.71 6.38 0.24
N GLN A 83 -11.43 7.04 -0.66
CA GLN A 83 -11.05 8.32 -1.26
C GLN A 83 -12.24 9.26 -1.24
N ALA A 84 -11.98 10.54 -1.02
CA ALA A 84 -12.98 11.59 -1.17
C ALA A 84 -12.82 12.25 -2.55
N LEU A 85 -13.76 12.02 -3.45
CA LEU A 85 -13.81 12.67 -4.75
C LEU A 85 -14.45 14.04 -4.63
N SER A 86 -13.79 15.08 -5.16
CA SER A 86 -14.36 16.42 -5.18
C SER A 86 -15.36 16.56 -6.33
N TYR A 87 -16.59 16.87 -6.01
CA TYR A 87 -17.63 17.16 -6.99
C TYR A 87 -18.30 18.50 -6.63
N ARG A 88 -18.03 19.55 -7.44
CA ARG A 88 -18.46 20.93 -7.17
C ARG A 88 -18.06 21.36 -5.74
N SER A 89 -19.03 21.71 -4.89
CA SER A 89 -18.83 22.07 -3.48
C SER A 89 -18.95 20.89 -2.50
N SER A 90 -19.22 19.66 -3.00
CA SER A 90 -19.45 18.47 -2.20
C SER A 90 -18.34 17.44 -2.37
N GLN A 91 -18.19 16.57 -1.38
CA GLN A 91 -17.27 15.42 -1.45
C GLN A 91 -18.09 14.13 -1.58
N VAL A 92 -17.74 13.33 -2.58
CA VAL A 92 -18.38 12.03 -2.84
C VAL A 92 -17.40 10.93 -2.39
N PRO A 93 -17.75 10.11 -1.39
CA PRO A 93 -16.88 9.03 -0.93
C PRO A 93 -16.85 7.90 -1.97
N LEU A 94 -15.65 7.52 -2.37
CA LEU A 94 -15.34 6.32 -3.14
C LEU A 94 -14.69 5.31 -2.20
N ARG A 95 -15.20 4.09 -2.16
CA ARG A 95 -14.66 3.00 -1.35
C ARG A 95 -14.35 1.81 -2.24
N ASP A 96 -13.17 1.27 -2.07
CA ASP A 96 -12.69 0.11 -2.80
C ASP A 96 -12.44 -1.04 -1.84
N TYR A 97 -13.07 -2.16 -2.09
CA TYR A 97 -12.79 -3.44 -1.47
C TYR A 97 -12.12 -4.31 -2.51
N PHE A 98 -10.95 -4.84 -2.24
CA PHE A 98 -10.22 -5.63 -3.23
C PHE A 98 -9.50 -6.82 -2.62
N VAL A 99 -9.37 -7.86 -3.43
CA VAL A 99 -8.44 -8.97 -3.23
C VAL A 99 -7.46 -8.94 -4.38
N GLN A 100 -6.18 -9.07 -4.07
CA GLN A 100 -5.12 -9.14 -5.07
C GLN A 100 -4.19 -10.31 -4.78
N MET A 101 -3.64 -10.89 -5.83
CA MET A 101 -2.57 -11.86 -5.77
C MET A 101 -1.42 -11.41 -6.67
N GLY A 102 -0.20 -11.71 -6.25
CA GLY A 102 0.95 -11.22 -7.01
C GLY A 102 2.24 -11.93 -6.68
N TYR A 103 3.28 -11.43 -7.33
CA TYR A 103 4.63 -11.93 -7.24
C TYR A 103 5.59 -10.75 -7.13
N ALA A 104 6.61 -10.90 -6.27
CA ALA A 104 7.67 -9.93 -6.08
C ALA A 104 9.04 -10.56 -6.29
N HIS A 105 9.88 -9.84 -7.04
CA HIS A 105 11.25 -10.22 -7.35
C HIS A 105 12.23 -9.24 -6.71
N PRO A 106 13.21 -9.70 -5.91
CA PRO A 106 14.23 -8.82 -5.38
C PRO A 106 15.16 -8.37 -6.52
N LEU A 107 15.30 -7.06 -6.69
CA LEU A 107 16.21 -6.45 -7.67
C LEU A 107 17.57 -6.17 -7.05
N LEU A 108 17.57 -5.61 -5.85
CA LEU A 108 18.77 -5.19 -5.13
C LEU A 108 18.64 -5.60 -3.67
N SER A 109 19.78 -5.88 -3.06
CA SER A 109 19.91 -6.03 -1.60
C SER A 109 21.27 -5.50 -1.15
N ASP A 110 21.33 -5.05 0.10
CA ASP A 110 22.60 -4.70 0.74
C ASP A 110 23.43 -5.97 1.02
N LYS A 111 24.71 -5.79 1.30
CA LYS A 111 25.65 -6.89 1.61
C LYS A 111 25.23 -7.67 2.87
N GLY A 112 24.62 -7.00 3.84
CA GLY A 112 24.11 -7.58 5.08
C GLY A 112 22.73 -8.24 4.94
N LYS A 113 22.09 -8.12 3.78
CA LYS A 113 20.71 -8.59 3.55
C LYS A 113 19.70 -8.05 4.56
N ASN A 114 19.92 -6.81 5.00
CA ASN A 114 19.02 -6.09 5.89
C ASN A 114 17.98 -5.27 5.10
N VAL A 115 18.36 -4.87 3.89
CA VAL A 115 17.54 -4.03 3.00
C VAL A 115 17.36 -4.74 1.69
N PHE A 116 16.11 -4.86 1.25
CA PHE A 116 15.78 -5.39 -0.06
C PHE A 116 14.92 -4.40 -0.84
N PHE A 117 15.22 -4.26 -2.11
CA PHE A 117 14.39 -3.55 -3.07
C PHE A 117 13.72 -4.56 -4.00
N TYR A 118 12.41 -4.53 -4.04
CA TYR A 118 11.60 -5.44 -4.86
C TYR A 118 10.90 -4.72 -6.00
N LEU A 119 10.71 -5.44 -7.07
CA LEU A 119 9.76 -5.14 -8.14
C LEU A 119 8.75 -6.27 -8.20
N GLY A 120 7.46 -5.95 -8.29
CA GLY A 120 6.45 -6.97 -8.34
C GLY A 120 5.24 -6.58 -9.17
N THR A 121 4.49 -7.60 -9.54
CA THR A 121 3.25 -7.49 -10.31
C THR A 121 2.12 -8.19 -9.59
N SER A 122 0.89 -7.76 -9.84
CA SER A 122 -0.30 -8.37 -9.25
C SER A 122 -1.48 -8.32 -10.20
N ALA A 123 -2.40 -9.25 -10.01
CA ALA A 123 -3.76 -9.19 -10.54
C ALA A 123 -4.71 -8.95 -9.36
N LEU A 124 -5.79 -8.23 -9.60
CA LEU A 124 -6.75 -7.89 -8.56
C LEU A 124 -8.19 -7.95 -9.08
N VAL A 125 -9.09 -8.24 -8.16
CA VAL A 125 -10.54 -8.10 -8.32
C VAL A 125 -11.07 -7.35 -7.10
N GLY A 126 -12.05 -6.49 -7.31
CA GLY A 126 -12.58 -5.67 -6.25
C GLY A 126 -14.02 -5.21 -6.52
N TYR A 127 -14.56 -4.55 -5.53
CA TYR A 127 -15.85 -3.88 -5.60
C TYR A 127 -15.68 -2.41 -5.28
N GLU A 128 -16.03 -1.58 -6.24
CA GLU A 128 -15.99 -0.13 -6.13
C GLU A 128 -17.38 0.36 -5.69
N GLN A 129 -17.44 0.98 -4.50
CA GLN A 129 -18.66 1.54 -3.95
C GLN A 129 -18.60 3.08 -4.04
N LEU A 130 -19.49 3.65 -4.84
CA LEU A 130 -19.58 5.10 -5.02
C LEU A 130 -20.74 5.66 -4.20
N ASN A 131 -20.50 6.78 -3.47
CA ASN A 131 -21.50 7.50 -2.68
C ASN A 131 -22.33 6.61 -1.72
N ARG A 132 -21.76 5.53 -1.20
CA ARG A 132 -22.46 4.56 -0.33
C ARG A 132 -23.73 3.99 -0.98
N ASP A 133 -23.70 3.73 -2.28
CA ASP A 133 -24.81 3.24 -3.11
C ASP A 133 -26.02 4.20 -3.24
N LYS A 134 -25.85 5.46 -2.83
CA LYS A 134 -26.88 6.48 -2.99
C LYS A 134 -26.79 7.10 -4.38
N VAL A 135 -27.88 6.99 -5.13
CA VAL A 135 -27.99 7.52 -6.49
C VAL A 135 -28.10 9.04 -6.51
N ILE A 136 -28.58 9.65 -5.42
CA ILE A 136 -28.80 11.10 -5.32
C ILE A 136 -27.66 11.70 -4.51
N LEU A 137 -27.03 12.72 -5.08
CA LEU A 137 -26.02 13.53 -4.43
C LEU A 137 -26.67 14.57 -3.49
N PRO A 138 -25.92 15.17 -2.53
CA PRO A 138 -26.47 16.18 -1.62
C PRO A 138 -27.07 17.41 -2.30
N ASP A 139 -26.67 17.69 -3.55
CA ASP A 139 -27.17 18.80 -4.39
C ASP A 139 -28.37 18.39 -5.27
N GLY A 140 -28.93 17.18 -5.08
CA GLY A 140 -30.05 16.65 -5.86
C GLY A 140 -29.69 16.09 -7.24
N ALA A 141 -28.42 16.14 -7.65
CA ALA A 141 -27.99 15.56 -8.91
C ALA A 141 -27.99 14.03 -8.82
N LYS A 142 -28.37 13.35 -9.92
CA LYS A 142 -28.30 11.90 -10.02
C LYS A 142 -26.89 11.48 -10.46
N LEU A 143 -26.31 10.52 -9.74
CA LEU A 143 -25.13 9.79 -10.18
C LEU A 143 -25.53 8.85 -11.32
N LEU A 144 -24.88 9.02 -12.48
CA LEU A 144 -25.07 8.12 -13.63
C LEU A 144 -24.29 6.81 -13.44
N ASP A 145 -23.19 6.87 -12.67
CA ASP A 145 -22.31 5.74 -12.39
C ASP A 145 -22.60 5.17 -11.01
N GLY A 146 -22.86 3.88 -10.96
CA GLY A 146 -23.13 3.14 -9.73
C GLY A 146 -21.93 2.35 -9.24
N SER A 147 -22.10 1.74 -8.08
CA SER A 147 -21.13 0.77 -7.54
C SER A 147 -21.03 -0.45 -8.45
N ARG A 148 -19.81 -0.98 -8.62
CA ARG A 148 -19.55 -2.06 -9.57
C ARG A 148 -18.38 -2.95 -9.21
N TRP A 149 -18.35 -4.11 -9.81
CA TRP A 149 -17.17 -4.98 -9.78
C TRP A 149 -16.11 -4.43 -10.73
N VAL A 150 -14.87 -4.37 -10.24
CA VAL A 150 -13.69 -3.96 -10.98
C VAL A 150 -12.65 -5.08 -10.92
N TYR A 151 -11.85 -5.18 -11.96
CA TYR A 151 -10.69 -6.08 -11.99
C TYR A 151 -9.51 -5.33 -12.61
N GLY A 152 -8.31 -5.80 -12.35
CA GLY A 152 -7.17 -5.05 -12.84
C GLY A 152 -5.84 -5.73 -12.62
N VAL A 153 -4.81 -4.99 -12.98
CA VAL A 153 -3.42 -5.37 -12.80
C VAL A 153 -2.69 -4.29 -12.01
N GLY A 154 -1.66 -4.69 -11.29
CA GLY A 154 -0.81 -3.79 -10.51
C GLY A 154 0.66 -4.03 -10.77
N LEU A 155 1.42 -2.95 -10.81
CA LEU A 155 2.87 -2.93 -10.73
C LEU A 155 3.26 -2.25 -9.42
N HIS A 156 4.23 -2.81 -8.70
CA HIS A 156 4.71 -2.17 -7.48
C HIS A 156 6.21 -2.29 -7.32
N THR A 157 6.76 -1.31 -6.65
CA THR A 157 8.11 -1.35 -6.09
C THR A 157 8.01 -1.27 -4.58
N SER A 158 8.87 -1.99 -3.86
CA SER A 158 8.93 -1.89 -2.41
C SER A 158 10.36 -1.92 -1.89
N VAL A 159 10.56 -1.24 -0.77
CA VAL A 159 11.76 -1.31 0.04
C VAL A 159 11.38 -2.00 1.34
N GLU A 160 12.07 -3.08 1.68
CA GLU A 160 11.84 -3.86 2.88
C GLU A 160 13.09 -3.81 3.77
N LEU A 161 12.89 -3.41 5.03
CA LEU A 161 13.92 -3.30 6.05
C LEU A 161 13.69 -4.39 7.09
N PHE A 162 14.65 -5.28 7.24
CA PHE A 162 14.63 -6.34 8.25
C PHE A 162 15.11 -5.79 9.58
N PHE A 163 14.17 -5.54 10.47
CA PHE A 163 14.46 -5.08 11.83
C PHE A 163 14.97 -6.23 12.70
N THR A 164 14.36 -7.40 12.53
CA THR A 164 14.80 -8.68 13.10
C THR A 164 14.61 -9.76 12.03
N ASP A 165 14.98 -11.02 12.36
CA ASP A 165 14.75 -12.15 11.46
C ASP A 165 13.25 -12.43 11.19
N ARG A 166 12.37 -11.85 12.00
CA ARG A 166 10.92 -12.05 11.91
C ARG A 166 10.12 -10.78 11.61
N ILE A 167 10.69 -9.60 11.86
CA ILE A 167 9.98 -8.33 11.73
C ILE A 167 10.58 -7.54 10.57
N ILE A 168 9.74 -7.21 9.61
CA ILE A 168 10.09 -6.43 8.43
C ILE A 168 9.20 -5.18 8.40
N VAL A 169 9.82 -4.03 8.22
CA VAL A 169 9.14 -2.78 7.93
C VAL A 169 9.28 -2.49 6.44
N GLY A 170 8.19 -2.26 5.75
CA GLY A 170 8.19 -2.05 4.30
C GLY A 170 7.50 -0.77 3.87
N GLY A 171 8.10 -0.09 2.88
CA GLY A 171 7.46 0.95 2.11
C GLY A 171 7.19 0.46 0.70
N LYS A 172 5.98 0.67 0.17
CA LYS A 172 5.57 0.20 -1.16
C LYS A 172 4.93 1.33 -1.95
N ALA A 173 5.36 1.50 -3.19
CA ALA A 173 4.70 2.34 -4.19
C ALA A 173 4.06 1.41 -5.21
N GLN A 174 2.76 1.51 -5.40
CA GLN A 174 1.98 0.66 -6.29
C GLN A 174 1.22 1.50 -7.29
N LEU A 175 1.18 1.05 -8.53
CA LEU A 175 0.36 1.59 -9.60
C LEU A 175 -0.61 0.50 -10.04
N ARG A 176 -1.91 0.73 -9.86
CA ARG A 176 -2.97 -0.19 -10.26
C ARG A 176 -3.70 0.36 -11.48
N TYR A 177 -3.94 -0.49 -12.46
CA TYR A 177 -4.81 -0.19 -13.59
C TYR A 177 -6.07 -1.03 -13.48
N LEU A 178 -7.22 -0.36 -13.33
CA LEU A 178 -8.53 -0.98 -13.15
C LEU A 178 -9.30 -0.97 -14.46
N PHE A 179 -9.71 -2.15 -14.89
CA PHE A 179 -10.68 -2.31 -15.94
C PHE A 179 -12.08 -2.15 -15.33
N ASN A 180 -13.02 -1.67 -16.12
CA ASN A 180 -14.42 -1.49 -15.71
C ASN A 180 -14.62 -0.46 -14.58
N SER A 181 -13.65 0.45 -14.35
CA SER A 181 -13.82 1.60 -13.46
C SER A 181 -14.04 2.86 -14.29
N ASP A 182 -15.07 3.64 -13.93
CA ASP A 182 -15.41 4.89 -14.62
C ASP A 182 -14.78 6.12 -13.93
N VAL A 183 -14.41 5.98 -12.66
CA VAL A 183 -13.90 7.13 -11.89
C VAL A 183 -12.44 7.44 -12.26
N HIS A 184 -11.54 6.51 -12.01
CA HIS A 184 -10.10 6.61 -12.34
C HIS A 184 -9.55 5.20 -12.59
N ARG A 185 -9.15 4.93 -13.82
CA ARG A 185 -8.56 3.62 -14.18
C ARG A 185 -7.17 3.44 -13.60
N LEU A 186 -6.39 4.51 -13.50
CA LEU A 186 -5.03 4.48 -13.00
C LEU A 186 -5.00 5.01 -11.56
N ARG A 187 -4.57 4.16 -10.61
CA ARG A 187 -4.57 4.46 -9.17
C ARG A 187 -3.18 4.25 -8.57
N PRO A 188 -2.38 5.30 -8.49
CA PRO A 188 -1.13 5.26 -7.74
C PRO A 188 -1.40 5.31 -6.24
N THR A 189 -0.67 4.50 -5.48
CA THR A 189 -0.83 4.36 -4.04
C THR A 189 0.55 4.24 -3.38
N LEU A 190 0.73 4.90 -2.24
CA LEU A 190 1.86 4.68 -1.34
C LEU A 190 1.37 3.95 -0.10
N SER A 191 2.15 2.98 0.38
CA SER A 191 1.81 2.26 1.60
C SER A 191 3.04 2.03 2.47
N LEU A 192 2.78 1.96 3.78
CA LEU A 192 3.74 1.55 4.80
C LEU A 192 3.17 0.34 5.52
N GLY A 193 3.99 -0.68 5.72
CA GLY A 193 3.56 -1.95 6.28
C GLY A 193 4.54 -2.52 7.29
N LEU A 194 4.00 -3.34 8.16
CA LEU A 194 4.72 -4.18 9.09
C LEU A 194 4.41 -5.63 8.77
N ARG A 195 5.44 -6.44 8.52
CA ARG A 195 5.32 -7.87 8.22
C ARG A 195 5.98 -8.68 9.34
N TYR A 196 5.27 -9.69 9.81
CA TYR A 196 5.78 -10.72 10.70
C TYR A 196 5.99 -12.02 9.92
N GLN A 197 7.20 -12.59 10.02
CA GLN A 197 7.58 -13.86 9.37
C GLN A 197 7.52 -15.04 10.37
N PHE A 198 7.02 -16.18 9.90
CA PHE A 198 6.87 -17.41 10.68
C PHE A 198 7.07 -18.66 9.82
#